data_7e5ba0602981d466020504e6980af6e0
#
_entry.id   7e5ba0602981d466020504e6980af6e0
#
_cell.length_a   1.000
_cell.length_b   1.000
_cell.length_c   1.000
_cell.angle_alpha   90.00
_cell.angle_beta   90.00
_cell.angle_gamma   90.00
#
_symmetry.space_group_name_H-M   'P 1'
#
loop_
_entity.id
_entity.type
_entity.pdbx_description
1 polymer ?
#
loop_
_entity_poly.entity_id
_entity_poly.type
_entity_poly.pdbx_seq_one_letter_code
_entity_poly.pdbx_strand_id
1 'polypeptide(L)'
;MFCDFFKNRLHSYRDLPLLYNQWVNVLRWEKRTRPFLRTAEFHWQEGHTLHETRNEANQFSLSILHNVYVETINELMAIEGIAGVKSNSEKFAGADTTYTFEPMMSNGWALQICTSHLLAQ
;
A
#
# COMPACT_ATOMS: atom_id res chain seq x y z
N MET A 1 13.70 -9.43 2.00
CA MET A 1 14.42 -8.19 1.58
C MET A 1 14.25 -7.08 2.61
N PHE A 2 13.07 -6.43 2.79
CA PHE A 2 12.91 -5.36 3.79
C PHE A 2 13.09 -5.81 5.23
N CYS A 3 12.68 -7.01 5.61
CA CYS A 3 12.95 -7.56 6.94
C CYS A 3 14.45 -7.66 7.23
N ASP A 4 15.25 -8.09 6.26
CA ASP A 4 16.71 -8.14 6.41
C ASP A 4 17.33 -6.74 6.51
N PHE A 5 16.79 -5.80 5.75
CA PHE A 5 17.19 -4.40 5.82
C PHE A 5 16.90 -3.81 7.20
N PHE A 6 15.72 -4.02 7.74
CA PHE A 6 15.34 -3.55 9.07
C PHE A 6 16.12 -4.23 10.18
N LYS A 7 16.35 -5.55 10.07
CA LYS A 7 17.15 -6.32 11.05
C LYS A 7 18.53 -5.71 11.27
N ASN A 8 19.15 -5.17 10.23
CA ASN A 8 20.47 -4.56 10.31
C ASN A 8 20.46 -3.10 10.81
N ARG A 9 19.28 -2.51 11.03
CA ARG A 9 19.10 -1.11 11.45
C ARG A 9 18.40 -0.96 12.78
N LEU A 10 17.69 -1.99 13.22
CA LEU A 10 17.02 -2.01 14.50
C LEU A 10 17.98 -2.56 15.56
N HIS A 11 18.47 -1.70 16.43
CA HIS A 11 19.36 -2.08 17.54
C HIS A 11 18.65 -2.03 18.89
N SER A 12 17.57 -1.25 18.98
CA SER A 12 16.81 -1.04 20.20
C SER A 12 15.36 -0.68 19.88
N TYR A 13 14.43 -0.94 20.82
CA TYR A 13 13.05 -0.46 20.71
C TYR A 13 12.96 1.07 20.55
N ARG A 14 13.99 1.81 20.98
CA ARG A 14 14.06 3.26 20.83
C ARG A 14 14.25 3.71 19.38
N ASP A 15 14.64 2.81 18.49
CA ASP A 15 14.77 3.09 17.06
C ASP A 15 13.42 3.04 16.34
N LEU A 16 12.38 2.58 17.03
CA LEU A 16 11.02 2.49 16.48
C LEU A 16 10.21 3.78 16.70
N PRO A 17 9.32 4.12 15.74
CA PRO A 17 9.08 3.42 14.50
C PRO A 17 10.15 3.73 13.43
N LEU A 18 10.49 2.73 12.61
CA LEU A 18 11.27 2.95 11.38
C LEU A 18 10.31 3.20 10.22
N LEU A 19 10.47 4.33 9.56
CA LEU A 19 9.59 4.75 8.47
C LEU A 19 10.43 5.04 7.22
N TYR A 20 10.27 4.21 6.22
CA TYR A 20 10.96 4.36 4.93
C TYR A 20 9.95 4.46 3.80
N ASN A 21 10.25 5.31 2.85
CA ASN A 21 9.47 5.48 1.63
C ASN A 21 10.39 5.61 0.43
N GLN A 22 9.95 5.13 -0.71
CA GLN A 22 10.66 5.26 -1.96
C GLN A 22 9.71 5.63 -3.09
N TRP A 23 10.21 6.45 -4.01
CA TRP A 23 9.64 6.70 -5.32
C TRP A 23 10.52 5.97 -6.33
N VAL A 24 9.98 4.94 -6.97
CA VAL A 24 10.78 4.04 -7.81
C VAL A 24 10.08 3.70 -9.11
N ASN A 25 10.89 3.36 -10.10
CA ASN A 25 10.46 2.72 -11.31
C ASN A 25 10.40 1.20 -11.09
N VAL A 26 9.34 0.58 -11.53
CA VAL A 26 9.08 -0.86 -11.39
C VAL A 26 8.93 -1.49 -12.76
N LEU A 27 9.64 -2.59 -12.98
CA LEU A 27 9.52 -3.43 -14.16
C LEU A 27 8.87 -4.76 -13.76
N ARG A 28 7.74 -5.09 -14.37
CA ARG A 28 7.04 -6.37 -14.20
C ARG A 28 6.77 -7.01 -15.54
N TRP A 29 6.98 -8.31 -15.63
CA TRP A 29 6.57 -9.08 -16.81
C TRP A 29 5.05 -9.19 -16.84
N GLU A 30 4.40 -8.35 -17.66
CA GLU A 30 2.95 -8.31 -17.81
C GLU A 30 2.56 -8.98 -19.13
N LYS A 31 1.80 -10.07 -19.04
CA LYS A 31 1.33 -10.82 -20.22
C LYS A 31 0.27 -10.10 -21.03
N ARG A 32 -0.53 -9.25 -20.37
CA ARG A 32 -1.64 -8.53 -20.98
C ARG A 32 -1.59 -7.07 -20.54
N THR A 33 -0.90 -6.27 -21.29
CA THR A 33 -0.82 -4.84 -21.05
C THR A 33 -2.12 -4.14 -21.44
N ARG A 34 -2.43 -3.05 -20.75
CA ARG A 34 -3.51 -2.10 -21.10
C ARG A 34 -2.95 -0.69 -21.04
N PRO A 35 -3.14 0.15 -22.06
CA PRO A 35 -2.67 1.53 -22.02
C PRO A 35 -3.10 2.24 -20.75
N PHE A 36 -2.18 2.97 -20.13
CA PHE A 36 -2.32 3.74 -18.90
C PHE A 36 -2.61 2.94 -17.61
N LEU A 37 -3.29 1.82 -17.69
CA LEU A 37 -3.75 1.05 -16.52
C LEU A 37 -2.81 -0.09 -16.16
N ARG A 38 -2.18 -0.71 -17.16
CA ARG A 38 -1.37 -1.90 -16.93
C ARG A 38 -0.22 -1.96 -17.93
N THR A 39 0.91 -1.40 -17.51
CA THR A 39 2.15 -1.35 -18.31
C THR A 39 3.20 -2.26 -17.71
N ALA A 40 4.16 -2.69 -18.53
CA ALA A 40 5.27 -3.53 -18.07
C ALA A 40 6.26 -2.73 -17.20
N GLU A 41 6.32 -1.42 -17.39
CA GLU A 41 7.16 -0.49 -16.65
C GLU A 41 6.30 0.67 -16.15
N PHE A 42 6.42 1.01 -14.86
CA PHE A 42 5.63 2.06 -14.23
C PHE A 42 6.32 2.62 -13.00
N HIS A 43 5.90 3.80 -12.57
CA HIS A 43 6.35 4.42 -11.34
C HIS A 43 5.35 4.18 -10.22
N TRP A 44 5.83 3.96 -9.02
CA TRP A 44 5.00 3.93 -7.84
C TRP A 44 5.69 4.55 -6.62
N GLN A 45 4.92 4.79 -5.61
CA GLN A 45 5.38 5.02 -4.26
C GLN A 45 5.23 3.73 -3.46
N GLU A 46 6.24 3.37 -2.69
CA GLU A 46 6.19 2.21 -1.80
C GLU A 46 6.79 2.56 -0.44
N GLY A 47 5.97 2.47 0.60
CA GLY A 47 6.37 2.67 1.99
C GLY A 47 6.57 1.35 2.72
N HIS A 48 7.61 1.28 3.55
CA HIS A 48 7.88 0.15 4.43
C HIS A 48 8.13 0.67 5.83
N THR A 49 7.39 0.18 6.80
CA THR A 49 7.45 0.67 8.18
C THR A 49 7.54 -0.47 9.17
N LEU A 50 8.20 -0.21 10.29
CA LEU A 50 8.33 -1.14 11.40
C LEU A 50 7.93 -0.41 12.68
N HIS A 51 7.06 -1.01 13.47
CA HIS A 51 6.47 -0.46 14.69
C HIS A 51 6.72 -1.40 15.87
N GLU A 52 6.65 -0.87 17.08
CA GLU A 52 6.83 -1.66 18.28
C GLU A 52 5.68 -2.64 18.49
N THR A 53 4.45 -2.19 18.22
CA THR A 53 3.26 -2.99 18.44
C THR A 53 2.43 -3.14 17.18
N ARG A 54 1.68 -4.27 17.12
CA ARG A 54 0.70 -4.51 16.06
C ARG A 54 -0.35 -3.38 15.98
N ASN A 55 -0.76 -2.86 17.13
CA ASN A 55 -1.76 -1.80 17.16
C ASN A 55 -1.24 -0.51 16.52
N GLU A 56 -0.01 -0.11 16.82
CA GLU A 56 0.63 1.05 16.17
C GLU A 56 0.76 0.85 14.67
N ALA A 57 1.24 -0.31 14.23
CA ALA A 57 1.33 -0.65 12.81
C ALA A 57 -0.04 -0.54 12.12
N ASN A 58 -1.08 -1.05 12.76
CA ASN A 58 -2.44 -0.99 12.24
C ASN A 58 -2.97 0.45 12.15
N GLN A 59 -2.79 1.24 13.20
CA GLN A 59 -3.20 2.66 13.20
C GLN A 59 -2.44 3.46 12.15
N PHE A 60 -1.15 3.20 11.97
CA PHE A 60 -0.35 3.83 10.94
C PHE A 60 -0.86 3.44 9.54
N SER A 61 -1.15 2.16 9.30
CA SER A 61 -1.71 1.67 8.03
C SER A 61 -3.04 2.34 7.67
N LEU A 62 -3.92 2.51 8.66
CA LEU A 62 -5.18 3.24 8.50
C LEU A 62 -4.98 4.74 8.25
N SER A 63 -4.03 5.34 8.96
CA SER A 63 -3.67 6.75 8.75
C SER A 63 -3.16 7.00 7.33
N ILE A 64 -2.30 6.14 6.80
CA ILE A 64 -1.84 6.23 5.41
C ILE A 64 -3.01 6.10 4.43
N LEU A 65 -3.92 5.15 4.66
CA LEU A 65 -5.09 5.00 3.80
C LEU A 65 -5.94 6.28 3.77
N HIS A 66 -6.35 6.77 4.95
CA HIS A 66 -7.34 7.86 5.03
C HIS A 66 -6.72 9.24 4.83
N ASN A 67 -5.60 9.53 5.50
CA ASN A 67 -5.04 10.88 5.54
C ASN A 67 -4.07 11.17 4.39
N VAL A 68 -3.63 10.13 3.66
CA VAL A 68 -2.74 10.31 2.51
C VAL A 68 -3.45 9.88 1.23
N TYR A 69 -3.83 8.62 1.11
CA TYR A 69 -4.35 8.11 -0.16
C TYR A 69 -5.74 8.64 -0.50
N VAL A 70 -6.70 8.48 0.41
CA VAL A 70 -8.08 8.94 0.18
C VAL A 70 -8.10 10.45 -0.05
N GLU A 71 -7.44 11.22 0.82
CA GLU A 71 -7.37 12.67 0.70
C GLU A 71 -6.73 13.10 -0.63
N THR A 72 -5.56 12.54 -0.98
CA THR A 72 -4.87 12.87 -2.23
C THR A 72 -5.72 12.55 -3.45
N ILE A 73 -6.34 11.37 -3.48
CA ILE A 73 -7.08 10.92 -4.65
C ILE A 73 -8.41 11.66 -4.78
N ASN A 74 -9.13 11.84 -3.69
CA ASN A 74 -10.41 12.57 -3.73
C ASN A 74 -10.21 14.07 -3.97
N GLU A 75 -9.32 14.72 -3.19
CA GLU A 75 -9.20 16.18 -3.18
C GLU A 75 -8.34 16.71 -4.33
N LEU A 76 -7.22 16.05 -4.61
CA LEU A 76 -6.28 16.56 -5.63
C LEU A 76 -6.53 15.95 -7.01
N MET A 77 -6.96 14.69 -7.09
CA MET A 77 -7.20 14.02 -8.36
C MET A 77 -8.68 14.01 -8.77
N ALA A 78 -9.58 14.41 -7.87
CA ALA A 78 -11.04 14.42 -8.08
C ALA A 78 -11.58 13.04 -8.50
N ILE A 79 -11.03 11.97 -7.94
CA ILE A 79 -11.46 10.60 -8.20
C ILE A 79 -12.19 10.07 -6.97
N GLU A 80 -13.48 9.86 -7.09
CA GLU A 80 -14.29 9.26 -6.03
C GLU A 80 -14.09 7.74 -5.96
N GLY A 81 -14.01 7.19 -4.75
CA GLY A 81 -13.83 5.77 -4.54
C GLY A 81 -14.23 5.33 -3.12
N ILE A 82 -14.09 4.07 -2.86
CA ILE A 82 -14.44 3.44 -1.58
C ILE A 82 -13.17 2.97 -0.87
N ALA A 83 -12.97 3.45 0.35
CA ALA A 83 -11.96 2.91 1.26
C ALA A 83 -12.54 1.69 1.99
N GLY A 84 -11.78 0.62 2.08
CA GLY A 84 -12.25 -0.61 2.69
C GLY A 84 -11.15 -1.62 2.99
N VAL A 85 -11.58 -2.81 3.34
CA VAL A 85 -10.71 -3.96 3.63
C VAL A 85 -10.92 -5.02 2.56
N LYS A 86 -9.83 -5.51 1.99
CA LYS A 86 -9.88 -6.63 1.04
C LYS A 86 -10.38 -7.90 1.71
N SER A 87 -11.16 -8.70 0.97
CA SER A 87 -11.53 -10.03 1.40
C SER A 87 -10.31 -10.95 1.54
N ASN A 88 -10.47 -12.07 2.22
CA ASN A 88 -9.38 -13.03 2.40
C ASN A 88 -8.85 -13.61 1.09
N SER A 89 -9.67 -13.68 0.04
CA SER A 89 -9.28 -14.14 -1.29
C SER A 89 -8.53 -13.08 -2.11
N GLU A 90 -8.72 -11.78 -1.80
CA GLU A 90 -8.20 -10.66 -2.57
C GLU A 90 -7.03 -9.92 -1.88
N LYS A 91 -6.85 -10.14 -0.58
CA LYS A 91 -5.78 -9.48 0.18
C LYS A 91 -4.41 -9.91 -0.31
N PHE A 92 -3.42 -9.06 -0.08
CA PHE A 92 -2.02 -9.39 -0.37
C PHE A 92 -1.59 -10.66 0.36
N ALA A 93 -0.96 -11.57 -0.37
CA ALA A 93 -0.47 -12.83 0.19
C ALA A 93 0.58 -12.55 1.29
N GLY A 94 0.36 -13.11 2.47
CA GLY A 94 1.21 -12.87 3.65
C GLY A 94 0.80 -11.65 4.50
N ALA A 95 -0.20 -10.87 4.08
CA ALA A 95 -0.76 -9.84 4.94
C ALA A 95 -1.86 -10.39 5.85
N ASP A 96 -1.90 -9.91 7.07
CA ASP A 96 -3.03 -10.12 7.97
C ASP A 96 -4.26 -9.36 7.45
N THR A 97 -4.04 -8.08 7.11
CA THR A 97 -5.07 -7.20 6.59
C THR A 97 -4.51 -6.38 5.44
N THR A 98 -5.31 -6.21 4.39
CA THR A 98 -5.05 -5.27 3.29
C THR A 98 -6.15 -4.23 3.26
N TYR A 99 -5.80 -3.00 3.55
CA TYR A 99 -6.64 -1.84 3.35
C TYR A 99 -6.48 -1.36 1.91
N THR A 100 -7.55 -0.88 1.30
CA THR A 100 -7.57 -0.49 -0.11
C THR A 100 -8.45 0.73 -0.34
N PHE A 101 -8.13 1.49 -1.39
CA PHE A 101 -9.02 2.50 -1.95
C PHE A 101 -9.29 2.14 -3.41
N GLU A 102 -10.57 2.00 -3.77
CA GLU A 102 -11.01 1.50 -5.07
C GLU A 102 -12.13 2.36 -5.65
N PRO A 103 -11.86 3.15 -6.70
CA PRO A 103 -12.90 3.78 -7.49
C PRO A 103 -13.57 2.79 -8.44
N MET A 104 -14.78 3.12 -8.85
CA MET A 104 -15.54 2.39 -9.87
C MET A 104 -15.19 2.92 -11.25
N MET A 105 -14.83 2.02 -12.14
CA MET A 105 -14.62 2.33 -13.54
C MET A 105 -15.95 2.34 -14.32
N SER A 106 -15.99 3.01 -15.47
CA SER A 106 -17.19 3.11 -16.31
C SER A 106 -17.74 1.76 -16.79
N ASN A 107 -16.91 0.73 -16.82
CA ASN A 107 -17.31 -0.64 -17.15
C ASN A 107 -17.86 -1.44 -15.96
N GLY A 108 -18.02 -0.81 -14.78
CA GLY A 108 -18.52 -1.43 -13.55
C GLY A 108 -17.46 -2.21 -12.76
N TRP A 109 -16.19 -2.14 -13.13
CA TRP A 109 -15.13 -2.77 -12.36
C TRP A 109 -14.53 -1.83 -11.33
N ALA A 110 -14.23 -2.34 -10.15
CA ALA A 110 -13.43 -1.61 -9.17
C ALA A 110 -11.95 -1.66 -9.57
N LEU A 111 -11.29 -0.51 -9.52
CA LEU A 111 -9.86 -0.39 -9.77
C LEU A 111 -9.12 -0.14 -8.47
N GLN A 112 -8.24 -1.05 -8.07
CA GLN A 112 -7.34 -0.79 -6.94
C GLN A 112 -6.33 0.27 -7.32
N ILE A 113 -6.42 1.47 -6.72
CA ILE A 113 -5.43 2.54 -6.94
C ILE A 113 -4.31 2.44 -5.92
N CYS A 114 -4.64 2.25 -4.65
CA CYS A 114 -3.65 2.17 -3.59
C CYS A 114 -4.07 1.20 -2.49
N THR A 115 -3.06 0.69 -1.78
CA THR A 115 -3.22 -0.24 -0.67
C THR A 115 -2.28 0.07 0.47
N SER A 116 -2.70 -0.29 1.67
CA SER A 116 -1.87 -0.32 2.86
C SER A 116 -2.00 -1.69 3.51
N HIS A 117 -0.87 -2.36 3.71
CA HIS A 117 -0.84 -3.74 4.18
C HIS A 117 -0.34 -3.82 5.62
N LEU A 118 -1.11 -4.49 6.47
CA LEU A 118 -0.63 -4.94 7.77
C LEU A 118 -0.05 -6.34 7.59
N LEU A 119 1.26 -6.45 7.60
CA LEU A 119 1.95 -7.72 7.42
C LEU A 119 1.98 -8.51 8.73
N ALA A 120 1.97 -9.84 8.60
CA ALA A 120 2.19 -10.72 9.74
C ALA A 120 3.58 -10.51 10.34
N GLN A 121 3.69 -10.78 11.64
CA GLN A 121 4.95 -10.73 12.38
C GLN A 121 5.83 -11.95 12.05
#